data_034360b51f9a61e3d937e820763e2219
#
_entry.id   034360b51f9a61e3d937e820763e2219
#
_cell.length_a   1.000
_cell.length_b   1.000
_cell.length_c   1.000
_cell.angle_alpha   90.00
_cell.angle_beta   90.00
_cell.angle_gamma   90.00
#
_symmetry.space_group_name_H-M   'P 1'
#
loop_
_entity.id
_entity.type
_entity.pdbx_description
1 polymer ?
#
loop_
_entity_poly.entity_id
_entity_poly.type
_entity_poly.pdbx_seq_one_letter_code
_entity_poly.pdbx_strand_id
1 'polypeptide(L)'
;MGEVIVITSGKGGVGKTTTTANLGASLALEGKKVALIDTDIGLRNLDVVMGLENRIVYDIVDVVEERCKIRQALIKDKRFDELFLLPAAQTRDKSAVNEEQMRELTNKLRKEFDYIIIDCPAGIEQGFKNAIAGADRAIVVTTAEISSIRDADRIIGLLEASEIKNPELVINRLRPNMVKKGEMMDVEDIVDLLSIDLTGVVPDDEYIITQTNKGEPVVSNKKAPSGKAYREIAKRILGENIEVSIPGREKGFLAKLKRMFGIK
;
A
#
# COMPACT_ATOMS: atom_id res chain seq x y z
N MET A 1 -9.99 6.88 16.88
CA MET A 1 -9.64 5.46 16.82
C MET A 1 -8.85 5.27 15.53
N GLY A 2 -7.72 4.56 15.55
CA GLY A 2 -6.88 4.43 14.36
C GLY A 2 -7.58 3.75 13.19
N GLU A 3 -7.20 4.11 11.98
CA GLU A 3 -7.75 3.56 10.74
C GLU A 3 -6.86 2.43 10.21
N VAL A 4 -7.46 1.33 9.74
CA VAL A 4 -6.75 0.18 9.16
C VAL A 4 -6.94 0.16 7.65
N ILE A 5 -5.83 0.27 6.92
CA ILE A 5 -5.80 0.28 5.46
C ILE A 5 -5.04 -0.97 4.99
N VAL A 6 -5.67 -1.82 4.19
CA VAL A 6 -4.99 -2.94 3.54
C VAL A 6 -4.50 -2.54 2.15
N ILE A 7 -3.24 -2.84 1.85
CA ILE A 7 -2.67 -2.68 0.51
C ILE A 7 -2.69 -4.04 -0.18
N THR A 8 -3.48 -4.16 -1.23
CA THR A 8 -3.70 -5.44 -1.91
C THR A 8 -3.53 -5.36 -3.43
N SER A 9 -3.47 -6.50 -4.10
CA SER A 9 -3.44 -6.60 -5.56
C SER A 9 -3.75 -8.02 -5.99
N GLY A 10 -4.28 -8.20 -7.21
CA GLY A 10 -4.52 -9.52 -7.77
C GLY A 10 -3.26 -10.25 -8.25
N LYS A 11 -2.17 -9.51 -8.51
CA LYS A 11 -0.93 -10.07 -9.10
C LYS A 11 0.28 -9.81 -8.22
N GLY A 12 1.21 -10.76 -8.17
CA GLY A 12 2.50 -10.58 -7.54
C GLY A 12 3.38 -9.59 -8.31
N GLY A 13 4.28 -8.87 -7.61
CA GLY A 13 5.27 -8.01 -8.24
C GLY A 13 4.78 -6.63 -8.71
N VAL A 14 3.50 -6.27 -8.54
CA VAL A 14 2.98 -4.93 -8.92
C VAL A 14 3.40 -3.80 -7.97
N GLY A 15 4.01 -4.12 -6.81
CA GLY A 15 4.57 -3.14 -5.88
C GLY A 15 3.75 -2.89 -4.62
N LYS A 16 2.96 -3.85 -4.11
CA LYS A 16 2.25 -3.73 -2.83
C LYS A 16 3.17 -3.36 -1.68
N THR A 17 4.17 -4.19 -1.41
CA THR A 17 5.15 -4.00 -0.32
C THR A 17 5.87 -2.65 -0.42
N THR A 18 6.26 -2.26 -1.65
CA THR A 18 6.85 -0.94 -1.89
C THR A 18 5.85 0.18 -1.57
N THR A 19 4.58 0.02 -1.95
CA THR A 19 3.52 0.99 -1.65
C THR A 19 3.27 1.06 -0.15
N THR A 20 3.16 -0.08 0.54
CA THR A 20 3.01 -0.17 2.00
C THR A 20 4.11 0.59 2.74
N ALA A 21 5.38 0.30 2.41
CA ALA A 21 6.54 0.94 3.02
C ALA A 21 6.54 2.47 2.82
N ASN A 22 6.32 2.91 1.58
CA ASN A 22 6.38 4.32 1.23
C ASN A 22 5.18 5.13 1.70
N LEU A 23 3.99 4.54 1.68
CA LEU A 23 2.79 5.17 2.23
C LEU A 23 2.91 5.34 3.73
N GLY A 24 3.31 4.29 4.46
CA GLY A 24 3.51 4.36 5.90
C GLY A 24 4.57 5.39 6.29
N ALA A 25 5.71 5.39 5.60
CA ALA A 25 6.75 6.40 5.81
C ALA A 25 6.26 7.82 5.48
N SER A 26 5.43 8.00 4.44
CA SER A 26 4.85 9.31 4.10
C SER A 26 3.88 9.80 5.17
N LEU A 27 3.01 8.95 5.69
CA LEU A 27 2.09 9.31 6.78
C LEU A 27 2.86 9.67 8.07
N ALA A 28 3.95 8.94 8.37
CA ALA A 28 4.81 9.26 9.50
C ALA A 28 5.52 10.61 9.33
N LEU A 29 5.94 10.97 8.11
CA LEU A 29 6.48 12.30 7.79
C LEU A 29 5.46 13.44 7.98
N GLU A 30 4.16 13.14 7.86
CA GLU A 30 3.06 14.07 8.16
C GLU A 30 2.65 14.03 9.66
N GLY A 31 3.50 13.45 10.52
CA GLY A 31 3.34 13.43 11.99
C GLY A 31 2.31 12.42 12.50
N LYS A 32 1.91 11.43 11.69
CA LYS A 32 0.99 10.38 12.11
C LYS A 32 1.74 9.21 12.72
N LYS A 33 1.16 8.59 13.74
CA LYS A 33 1.69 7.37 14.33
C LYS A 33 1.22 6.17 13.53
N VAL A 34 2.15 5.45 12.90
CA VAL A 34 1.85 4.43 11.89
C VAL A 34 2.44 3.07 12.28
N ALA A 35 1.63 2.01 12.20
CA ALA A 35 2.08 0.63 12.26
C ALA A 35 1.95 -0.02 10.88
N LEU A 36 3.05 -0.55 10.35
CA LEU A 36 3.06 -1.42 9.19
C LEU A 36 2.96 -2.86 9.67
N ILE A 37 2.14 -3.68 9.01
CA ILE A 37 2.01 -5.11 9.28
C ILE A 37 2.33 -5.88 8.00
N ASP A 38 3.37 -6.71 8.04
CA ASP A 38 3.65 -7.67 6.97
C ASP A 38 2.85 -8.95 7.23
N THR A 39 1.96 -9.31 6.31
CA THR A 39 1.17 -10.56 6.38
C THR A 39 1.60 -11.59 5.33
N ASP A 40 2.70 -11.38 4.61
CA ASP A 40 3.25 -12.34 3.65
C ASP A 40 4.11 -13.40 4.37
N ILE A 41 3.42 -14.22 5.19
CA ILE A 41 4.04 -15.27 5.99
C ILE A 41 4.77 -16.26 5.10
N GLY A 42 6.03 -16.54 5.43
CA GLY A 42 6.93 -17.41 4.68
C GLY A 42 7.84 -16.69 3.68
N LEU A 43 7.46 -15.52 3.16
CA LEU A 43 8.31 -14.74 2.24
C LEU A 43 8.94 -13.53 2.92
N ARG A 44 8.19 -12.80 3.74
CA ARG A 44 8.68 -11.67 4.54
C ARG A 44 9.56 -10.70 3.76
N ASN A 45 8.97 -9.69 3.16
CA ASN A 45 9.68 -8.75 2.29
C ASN A 45 9.66 -7.29 2.80
N LEU A 46 8.71 -6.94 3.64
CA LEU A 46 8.53 -5.54 4.06
C LEU A 46 9.69 -5.05 4.95
N ASP A 47 10.23 -5.92 5.79
CA ASP A 47 11.40 -5.64 6.62
C ASP A 47 12.67 -5.35 5.79
N VAL A 48 12.85 -6.07 4.67
CA VAL A 48 13.98 -5.84 3.73
C VAL A 48 13.82 -4.48 3.04
N VAL A 49 12.62 -4.16 2.55
CA VAL A 49 12.33 -2.85 1.92
C VAL A 49 12.57 -1.71 2.91
N MET A 50 12.32 -1.96 4.21
CA MET A 50 12.51 -1.00 5.29
C MET A 50 13.92 -1.04 5.92
N GLY A 51 14.80 -2.00 5.55
CA GLY A 51 16.13 -2.17 6.15
C GLY A 51 16.08 -2.47 7.66
N LEU A 52 15.08 -3.23 8.09
CA LEU A 52 14.83 -3.57 9.49
C LEU A 52 15.04 -5.06 9.80
N GLU A 53 15.44 -5.87 8.83
CA GLU A 53 15.58 -7.33 8.90
C GLU A 53 16.48 -7.80 10.05
N ASN A 54 17.53 -7.05 10.36
CA ASN A 54 18.49 -7.39 11.42
C ASN A 54 18.01 -7.01 12.85
N ARG A 55 16.80 -6.46 12.98
CA ARG A 55 16.24 -5.99 14.25
C ARG A 55 15.07 -6.84 14.75
N ILE A 56 14.73 -7.89 14.03
CA ILE A 56 13.58 -8.76 14.32
C ILE A 56 13.94 -9.74 15.40
N VAL A 57 13.16 -9.73 16.49
CA VAL A 57 13.23 -10.69 17.60
C VAL A 57 11.97 -11.54 17.64
N TYR A 58 10.81 -10.91 17.44
CA TYR A 58 9.50 -11.52 17.40
C TYR A 58 8.75 -11.09 16.15
N ASP A 59 7.82 -11.90 15.71
CA ASP A 59 7.00 -11.68 14.52
C ASP A 59 5.49 -11.71 14.84
N ILE A 60 4.66 -11.55 13.81
CA ILE A 60 3.20 -11.53 13.94
C ILE A 60 2.66 -12.84 14.55
N VAL A 61 3.27 -14.00 14.23
CA VAL A 61 2.84 -15.30 14.75
C VAL A 61 3.15 -15.41 16.23
N ASP A 62 4.29 -14.88 16.70
CA ASP A 62 4.61 -14.82 18.13
C ASP A 62 3.59 -13.99 18.92
N VAL A 63 3.07 -12.92 18.31
CA VAL A 63 2.05 -12.08 18.93
C VAL A 63 0.70 -12.80 19.03
N VAL A 64 0.23 -13.41 17.93
CA VAL A 64 -1.10 -14.05 17.91
C VAL A 64 -1.14 -15.37 18.67
N GLU A 65 0.01 -16.03 18.83
CA GLU A 65 0.19 -17.20 19.72
C GLU A 65 0.49 -16.81 21.18
N GLU A 66 0.43 -15.51 21.52
CA GLU A 66 0.67 -14.96 22.86
C GLU A 66 2.07 -15.26 23.46
N ARG A 67 3.07 -15.60 22.61
CA ARG A 67 4.46 -15.82 23.04
C ARG A 67 5.17 -14.54 23.44
N CYS A 68 4.68 -13.40 22.94
CA CYS A 68 5.19 -12.07 23.31
C CYS A 68 4.06 -11.03 23.32
N LYS A 69 4.31 -9.89 23.98
CA LYS A 69 3.42 -8.74 23.88
C LYS A 69 3.64 -8.02 22.54
N ILE A 70 2.59 -7.47 21.94
CA ILE A 70 2.64 -6.76 20.66
C ILE A 70 3.76 -5.69 20.60
N ARG A 71 3.97 -4.95 21.70
CA ARG A 71 5.04 -3.93 21.80
C ARG A 71 6.46 -4.48 21.72
N GLN A 72 6.65 -5.78 22.00
CA GLN A 72 7.97 -6.43 21.90
C GLN A 72 8.27 -6.87 20.45
N ALA A 73 7.23 -7.13 19.66
CA ALA A 73 7.35 -7.48 18.25
C ALA A 73 7.40 -6.25 17.33
N LEU A 74 6.88 -5.09 17.77
CA LEU A 74 6.92 -3.85 17.03
C LEU A 74 8.34 -3.26 16.99
N ILE A 75 8.86 -3.07 15.78
CA ILE A 75 10.18 -2.49 15.52
C ILE A 75 9.99 -1.03 15.14
N LYS A 76 10.46 -0.09 15.97
CA LYS A 76 10.47 1.34 15.63
C LYS A 76 11.52 1.63 14.57
N ASP A 77 11.14 2.29 13.46
CA ASP A 77 12.11 2.81 12.50
C ASP A 77 12.76 4.08 13.08
N LYS A 78 14.10 4.11 13.10
CA LYS A 78 14.85 5.24 13.67
C LYS A 78 14.88 6.48 12.77
N ARG A 79 14.50 6.34 11.50
CA ARG A 79 14.50 7.43 10.50
C ARG A 79 13.20 8.21 10.50
N PHE A 80 12.13 7.61 11.03
CA PHE A 80 10.80 8.19 11.11
C PHE A 80 10.31 8.09 12.55
N ASP A 81 10.01 9.23 13.17
CA ASP A 81 9.74 9.30 14.62
C ASP A 81 8.59 8.40 15.08
N GLU A 82 7.56 8.23 14.25
CA GLU A 82 6.33 7.53 14.62
C GLU A 82 5.98 6.38 13.64
N LEU A 83 7.01 5.73 13.05
CA LEU A 83 6.83 4.56 12.17
C LEU A 83 7.31 3.28 12.85
N PHE A 84 6.44 2.26 12.84
CA PHE A 84 6.69 0.95 13.43
C PHE A 84 6.38 -0.16 12.43
N LEU A 85 7.11 -1.27 12.50
CA LEU A 85 6.89 -2.48 11.71
C LEU A 85 6.59 -3.66 12.62
N LEU A 86 5.52 -4.39 12.33
CA LEU A 86 5.28 -5.74 12.80
C LEU A 86 5.61 -6.70 11.65
N PRO A 87 6.71 -7.47 11.73
CA PRO A 87 7.15 -8.31 10.62
C PRO A 87 6.34 -9.60 10.52
N ALA A 88 6.26 -10.18 9.32
CA ALA A 88 5.77 -11.53 9.12
C ALA A 88 6.74 -12.59 9.66
N ALA A 89 6.22 -13.79 9.92
CA ALA A 89 7.04 -14.96 10.23
C ALA A 89 7.72 -15.51 8.97
N GLN A 90 8.99 -15.87 9.06
CA GLN A 90 9.75 -16.39 7.92
C GLN A 90 9.60 -17.91 7.73
N THR A 91 9.43 -18.67 8.82
CA THR A 91 9.48 -20.14 8.82
C THR A 91 8.17 -20.81 9.23
N ARG A 92 7.06 -20.07 9.14
CA ARG A 92 5.73 -20.55 9.51
C ARG A 92 4.86 -20.78 8.27
N ASP A 93 3.83 -21.63 8.44
CA ASP A 93 2.81 -21.82 7.43
C ASP A 93 1.88 -20.60 7.34
N LYS A 94 1.34 -20.31 6.15
CA LYS A 94 0.40 -19.20 5.91
C LYS A 94 -0.88 -19.29 6.74
N SER A 95 -1.23 -20.47 7.24
CA SER A 95 -2.36 -20.71 8.13
C SER A 95 -2.09 -20.38 9.61
N ALA A 96 -0.85 -19.99 9.96
CA ALA A 96 -0.46 -19.68 11.35
C ALA A 96 -1.19 -18.44 11.91
N VAL A 97 -1.78 -17.61 11.06
CA VAL A 97 -2.63 -16.47 11.44
C VAL A 97 -3.97 -16.63 10.74
N ASN A 98 -5.06 -16.44 11.48
CA ASN A 98 -6.43 -16.49 10.96
C ASN A 98 -7.13 -15.13 11.03
N GLU A 99 -8.34 -15.05 10.46
CA GLU A 99 -9.13 -13.81 10.38
C GLU A 99 -9.46 -13.21 11.75
N GLU A 100 -9.83 -14.06 12.74
CA GLU A 100 -10.17 -13.59 14.09
C GLU A 100 -8.96 -12.99 14.79
N GLN A 101 -7.81 -13.65 14.70
CA GLN A 101 -6.54 -13.14 15.22
C GLN A 101 -6.14 -11.82 14.58
N MET A 102 -6.37 -11.65 13.27
CA MET A 102 -6.12 -10.37 12.59
C MET A 102 -7.06 -9.27 13.08
N ARG A 103 -8.36 -9.55 13.28
CA ARG A 103 -9.31 -8.59 13.87
C ARG A 103 -8.89 -8.16 15.27
N GLU A 104 -8.52 -9.13 16.13
CA GLU A 104 -8.05 -8.82 17.48
C GLU A 104 -6.77 -7.98 17.48
N LEU A 105 -5.80 -8.34 16.62
CA LEU A 105 -4.53 -7.65 16.47
C LEU A 105 -4.75 -6.18 16.04
N THR A 106 -5.53 -5.97 14.99
CA THR A 106 -5.83 -4.62 14.49
C THR A 106 -6.61 -3.81 15.53
N ASN A 107 -7.57 -4.41 16.23
CA ASN A 107 -8.31 -3.74 17.30
C ASN A 107 -7.43 -3.32 18.50
N LYS A 108 -6.39 -4.08 18.82
CA LYS A 108 -5.39 -3.69 19.83
C LYS A 108 -4.56 -2.50 19.32
N LEU A 109 -4.10 -2.54 18.06
CA LEU A 109 -3.28 -1.49 17.45
C LEU A 109 -4.02 -0.16 17.25
N ARG A 110 -5.31 -0.18 16.91
CA ARG A 110 -6.15 1.03 16.73
C ARG A 110 -6.18 1.94 17.98
N LYS A 111 -5.87 1.41 19.14
CA LYS A 111 -5.83 2.17 20.41
C LYS A 111 -4.55 3.00 20.55
N GLU A 112 -3.51 2.67 19.80
CA GLU A 112 -2.17 3.25 19.96
C GLU A 112 -1.65 3.95 18.70
N PHE A 113 -2.23 3.67 17.53
CA PHE A 113 -1.78 4.18 16.23
C PHE A 113 -2.89 4.95 15.53
N ASP A 114 -2.52 5.98 14.75
CA ASP A 114 -3.44 6.72 13.90
C ASP A 114 -3.78 5.90 12.64
N TYR A 115 -2.77 5.23 12.07
CA TYR A 115 -2.90 4.37 10.90
C TYR A 115 -2.24 3.02 11.10
N ILE A 116 -2.91 1.97 10.67
CA ILE A 116 -2.38 0.61 10.56
C ILE A 116 -2.42 0.23 9.09
N ILE A 117 -1.26 -0.02 8.46
CA ILE A 117 -1.18 -0.37 7.04
C ILE A 117 -0.74 -1.81 6.92
N ILE A 118 -1.60 -2.62 6.30
CA ILE A 118 -1.38 -4.06 6.14
C ILE A 118 -0.86 -4.34 4.74
N ASP A 119 0.35 -4.92 4.63
CA ASP A 119 0.87 -5.48 3.39
C ASP A 119 0.25 -6.86 3.18
N CYS A 120 -0.66 -6.96 2.22
CA CYS A 120 -1.37 -8.19 1.90
C CYS A 120 -0.51 -9.09 1.02
N PRO A 121 -0.47 -10.42 1.21
CA PRO A 121 0.18 -11.32 0.29
C PRO A 121 -0.45 -11.27 -1.11
N ALA A 122 0.25 -11.73 -2.12
CA ALA A 122 -0.29 -11.81 -3.48
C ALA A 122 -1.34 -12.91 -3.59
N GLY A 123 -2.36 -12.67 -4.43
CA GLY A 123 -3.41 -13.65 -4.72
C GLY A 123 -4.68 -13.43 -3.90
N ILE A 124 -5.55 -14.44 -3.94
CA ILE A 124 -6.93 -14.36 -3.40
C ILE A 124 -7.22 -15.47 -2.39
N GLU A 125 -6.17 -16.17 -1.95
CA GLU A 125 -6.26 -17.32 -1.07
C GLU A 125 -6.47 -16.89 0.40
N GLN A 126 -6.29 -17.84 1.34
CA GLN A 126 -6.52 -17.60 2.76
C GLN A 126 -5.73 -16.40 3.31
N GLY A 127 -4.49 -16.18 2.86
CA GLY A 127 -3.69 -15.02 3.28
C GLY A 127 -4.34 -13.68 2.95
N PHE A 128 -5.00 -13.57 1.79
CA PHE A 128 -5.79 -12.38 1.43
C PHE A 128 -6.96 -12.18 2.40
N LYS A 129 -7.75 -13.23 2.68
CA LYS A 129 -8.89 -13.15 3.61
C LYS A 129 -8.45 -12.73 5.01
N ASN A 130 -7.34 -13.28 5.49
CA ASN A 130 -6.78 -12.92 6.77
C ASN A 130 -6.36 -11.43 6.81
N ALA A 131 -5.65 -10.96 5.78
CA ALA A 131 -5.17 -9.58 5.70
C ALA A 131 -6.30 -8.55 5.69
N ILE A 132 -7.42 -8.83 5.00
CA ILE A 132 -8.56 -7.90 4.89
C ILE A 132 -9.48 -7.93 6.12
N ALA A 133 -9.42 -8.97 6.95
CA ALA A 133 -10.40 -9.23 8.01
C ALA A 133 -10.55 -8.11 9.05
N GLY A 134 -9.52 -7.31 9.27
CA GLY A 134 -9.54 -6.18 10.21
C GLY A 134 -9.49 -4.80 9.54
N ALA A 135 -9.57 -4.74 8.20
CA ALA A 135 -9.40 -3.50 7.46
C ALA A 135 -10.69 -2.67 7.39
N ASP A 136 -10.55 -1.35 7.47
CA ASP A 136 -11.63 -0.38 7.22
C ASP A 136 -11.67 0.05 5.75
N ARG A 137 -10.47 0.15 5.13
CA ARG A 137 -10.28 0.60 3.75
C ARG A 137 -9.31 -0.33 3.04
N ALA A 138 -9.41 -0.39 1.72
CA ALA A 138 -8.49 -1.11 0.86
C ALA A 138 -7.94 -0.22 -0.24
N ILE A 139 -6.64 -0.32 -0.49
CA ILE A 139 -5.99 0.27 -1.66
C ILE A 139 -5.54 -0.88 -2.57
N VAL A 140 -6.10 -0.90 -3.78
CA VAL A 140 -5.76 -1.85 -4.83
C VAL A 140 -4.61 -1.28 -5.64
N VAL A 141 -3.47 -1.97 -5.63
CA VAL A 141 -2.29 -1.59 -6.42
C VAL A 141 -2.28 -2.40 -7.71
N THR A 142 -2.22 -1.72 -8.86
CA THR A 142 -2.08 -2.36 -10.16
C THR A 142 -1.00 -1.66 -11.01
N THR A 143 -0.59 -2.31 -12.09
CA THR A 143 0.19 -1.68 -13.16
C THR A 143 -0.70 -1.48 -14.38
N ALA A 144 -0.32 -0.61 -15.31
CA ALA A 144 -1.08 -0.34 -16.54
C ALA A 144 -0.92 -1.46 -17.61
N GLU A 145 -0.83 -2.70 -17.16
CA GLU A 145 -0.77 -3.92 -17.97
C GLU A 145 -2.14 -4.61 -17.94
N ILE A 146 -2.65 -5.06 -19.09
CA ILE A 146 -3.98 -5.69 -19.22
C ILE A 146 -4.18 -6.84 -18.22
N SER A 147 -3.15 -7.69 -18.03
CA SER A 147 -3.24 -8.80 -17.06
C SER A 147 -3.39 -8.32 -15.63
N SER A 148 -2.64 -7.27 -15.22
CA SER A 148 -2.71 -6.71 -13.87
C SER A 148 -4.04 -6.03 -13.59
N ILE A 149 -4.62 -5.37 -14.60
CA ILE A 149 -5.93 -4.71 -14.51
C ILE A 149 -7.04 -5.75 -14.35
N ARG A 150 -7.01 -6.84 -15.12
CA ARG A 150 -7.98 -7.95 -14.98
C ARG A 150 -7.91 -8.59 -13.59
N ASP A 151 -6.70 -8.78 -13.06
CA ASP A 151 -6.50 -9.31 -11.72
C ASP A 151 -6.96 -8.32 -10.63
N ALA A 152 -6.80 -7.00 -10.87
CA ALA A 152 -7.30 -5.96 -9.98
C ALA A 152 -8.82 -5.93 -9.92
N ASP A 153 -9.51 -6.03 -11.07
CA ASP A 153 -10.98 -6.12 -11.16
C ASP A 153 -11.52 -7.28 -10.29
N ARG A 154 -10.87 -8.44 -10.37
CA ARG A 154 -11.23 -9.58 -9.54
C ARG A 154 -11.07 -9.31 -8.03
N ILE A 155 -10.00 -8.61 -7.63
CA ILE A 155 -9.78 -8.23 -6.22
C ILE A 155 -10.85 -7.25 -5.75
N ILE A 156 -11.23 -6.27 -6.57
CA ILE A 156 -12.29 -5.30 -6.26
C ILE A 156 -13.59 -6.04 -5.93
N GLY A 157 -14.01 -6.97 -6.77
CA GLY A 157 -15.21 -7.76 -6.50
C GLY A 157 -15.13 -8.60 -5.21
N LEU A 158 -13.95 -9.11 -4.85
CA LEU A 158 -13.74 -9.85 -3.59
C LEU A 158 -13.76 -8.92 -2.37
N LEU A 159 -13.23 -7.70 -2.47
CA LEU A 159 -13.28 -6.71 -1.40
C LEU A 159 -14.73 -6.27 -1.13
N GLU A 160 -15.50 -6.00 -2.16
CA GLU A 160 -16.91 -5.66 -2.06
C GLU A 160 -17.73 -6.79 -1.44
N ALA A 161 -17.50 -8.04 -1.86
CA ALA A 161 -18.13 -9.22 -1.28
C ALA A 161 -17.73 -9.45 0.20
N SER A 162 -16.60 -8.87 0.65
CA SER A 162 -16.11 -8.89 2.02
C SER A 162 -16.53 -7.63 2.81
N GLU A 163 -17.49 -6.86 2.30
CA GLU A 163 -18.03 -5.64 2.91
C GLU A 163 -17.05 -4.46 3.04
N ILE A 164 -15.87 -4.54 2.40
CA ILE A 164 -14.95 -3.39 2.28
C ILE A 164 -15.45 -2.51 1.13
N LYS A 165 -16.15 -1.45 1.50
CA LYS A 165 -16.77 -0.52 0.56
C LYS A 165 -15.76 0.48 0.01
N ASN A 166 -15.99 0.89 -1.25
CA ASN A 166 -15.21 1.93 -1.91
C ASN A 166 -13.70 1.68 -1.87
N PRO A 167 -13.20 0.55 -2.38
CA PRO A 167 -11.77 0.35 -2.53
C PRO A 167 -11.18 1.43 -3.43
N GLU A 168 -9.95 1.82 -3.15
CA GLU A 168 -9.26 2.89 -3.86
C GLU A 168 -8.14 2.34 -4.74
N LEU A 169 -7.80 3.06 -5.82
CA LEU A 169 -6.82 2.63 -6.82
C LEU A 169 -5.50 3.38 -6.70
N VAL A 170 -4.40 2.65 -6.72
CA VAL A 170 -3.06 3.17 -7.02
C VAL A 170 -2.52 2.49 -8.27
N ILE A 171 -2.28 3.27 -9.33
CA ILE A 171 -1.63 2.81 -10.54
C ILE A 171 -0.12 2.99 -10.37
N ASN A 172 0.63 1.89 -10.36
CA ASN A 172 2.07 1.88 -10.13
C ASN A 172 2.85 1.63 -11.43
N ARG A 173 4.11 2.07 -11.45
CA ARG A 173 5.05 1.92 -12.57
C ARG A 173 4.53 2.45 -13.91
N LEU A 174 3.82 3.58 -13.87
CA LEU A 174 3.37 4.22 -15.10
C LEU A 174 4.57 4.74 -15.89
N ARG A 175 4.61 4.42 -17.19
CA ARG A 175 5.63 4.89 -18.15
C ARG A 175 5.00 5.85 -19.16
N PRO A 176 5.12 7.19 -18.97
CA PRO A 176 4.44 8.17 -19.82
C PRO A 176 4.76 8.03 -21.31
N ASN A 177 5.98 7.63 -21.64
CA ASN A 177 6.39 7.45 -23.03
C ASN A 177 5.69 6.26 -23.71
N MET A 178 5.40 5.18 -22.96
CA MET A 178 4.65 4.03 -23.48
C MET A 178 3.17 4.38 -23.64
N VAL A 179 2.59 5.11 -22.69
CA VAL A 179 1.21 5.62 -22.81
C VAL A 179 1.04 6.48 -24.06
N LYS A 180 1.94 7.44 -24.29
CA LYS A 180 1.89 8.30 -25.49
C LYS A 180 1.98 7.53 -26.80
N LYS A 181 2.64 6.37 -26.83
CA LYS A 181 2.76 5.51 -28.01
C LYS A 181 1.59 4.50 -28.14
N GLY A 182 0.67 4.43 -27.19
CA GLY A 182 -0.38 3.41 -27.14
C GLY A 182 0.14 2.00 -26.79
N GLU A 183 1.36 1.90 -26.23
CA GLU A 183 1.98 0.63 -25.80
C GLU A 183 1.63 0.27 -24.35
N MET A 184 1.01 1.21 -23.62
CA MET A 184 0.55 1.06 -22.24
C MET A 184 -0.82 1.75 -22.11
N MET A 185 -1.74 1.15 -21.36
CA MET A 185 -3.08 1.70 -21.15
C MET A 185 -3.02 3.06 -20.45
N ASP A 186 -3.89 3.98 -20.85
CA ASP A 186 -4.02 5.28 -20.22
C ASP A 186 -4.68 5.20 -18.83
N VAL A 187 -4.42 6.19 -17.99
CA VAL A 187 -4.92 6.24 -16.62
C VAL A 187 -6.44 6.34 -16.59
N GLU A 188 -7.04 7.16 -17.47
CA GLU A 188 -8.49 7.32 -17.58
C GLU A 188 -9.17 6.02 -17.98
N ASP A 189 -8.64 5.31 -18.99
CA ASP A 189 -9.17 4.03 -19.44
C ASP A 189 -9.15 2.98 -18.31
N ILE A 190 -8.09 2.97 -17.47
CA ILE A 190 -7.99 2.07 -16.32
C ILE A 190 -9.05 2.41 -15.26
N VAL A 191 -9.22 3.69 -14.94
CA VAL A 191 -10.20 4.17 -13.96
C VAL A 191 -11.62 3.84 -14.41
N ASP A 192 -11.93 4.10 -15.68
CA ASP A 192 -13.25 3.81 -16.26
C ASP A 192 -13.56 2.31 -16.25
N LEU A 193 -12.54 1.48 -16.55
CA LEU A 193 -12.68 0.02 -16.57
C LEU A 193 -12.87 -0.58 -15.17
N LEU A 194 -12.13 -0.09 -14.17
CA LEU A 194 -12.20 -0.61 -12.80
C LEU A 194 -13.32 0.06 -11.97
N SER A 195 -13.81 1.22 -12.38
CA SER A 195 -14.92 1.97 -11.76
C SER A 195 -14.72 2.24 -10.25
N ILE A 196 -13.46 2.48 -9.82
CA ILE A 196 -13.11 2.84 -8.44
C ILE A 196 -12.29 4.13 -8.40
N ASP A 197 -12.29 4.80 -7.25
CA ASP A 197 -11.63 6.08 -7.07
C ASP A 197 -10.09 5.97 -7.16
N LEU A 198 -9.49 6.85 -7.96
CA LEU A 198 -8.04 6.94 -8.13
C LEU A 198 -7.42 7.78 -7.02
N THR A 199 -6.62 7.15 -6.15
CA THR A 199 -5.89 7.81 -5.07
C THR A 199 -4.52 8.29 -5.52
N GLY A 200 -3.90 7.63 -6.51
CA GLY A 200 -2.63 8.10 -7.02
C GLY A 200 -2.04 7.31 -8.18
N VAL A 201 -1.07 7.95 -8.83
CA VAL A 201 -0.29 7.35 -9.92
C VAL A 201 1.19 7.49 -9.59
N VAL A 202 1.89 6.35 -9.51
CA VAL A 202 3.32 6.29 -9.21
C VAL A 202 4.07 6.01 -10.51
N PRO A 203 5.03 6.86 -10.92
CA PRO A 203 5.85 6.61 -12.11
C PRO A 203 6.76 5.40 -11.92
N ASP A 204 7.14 4.77 -13.04
CA ASP A 204 8.29 3.85 -13.06
C ASP A 204 9.56 4.67 -12.81
N ASP A 205 10.27 4.36 -11.72
CA ASP A 205 11.34 5.19 -11.17
C ASP A 205 12.48 4.33 -10.64
N GLU A 206 13.67 4.50 -11.21
CA GLU A 206 14.87 3.76 -10.81
C GLU A 206 15.30 4.04 -9.36
N TYR A 207 14.89 5.18 -8.79
CA TYR A 207 15.13 5.46 -7.37
C TYR A 207 14.47 4.44 -6.44
N ILE A 208 13.36 3.81 -6.83
CA ILE A 208 12.75 2.75 -6.03
C ILE A 208 13.73 1.60 -5.83
N ILE A 209 14.37 1.13 -6.91
CA ILE A 209 15.34 0.03 -6.84
C ILE A 209 16.55 0.42 -5.98
N THR A 210 17.12 1.59 -6.26
CA THR A 210 18.32 2.04 -5.56
C THR A 210 18.10 2.28 -4.07
N GLN A 211 16.94 2.79 -3.67
CA GLN A 211 16.61 3.02 -2.26
C GLN A 211 16.21 1.72 -1.56
N THR A 212 15.42 0.85 -2.21
CA THR A 212 15.09 -0.48 -1.65
C THR A 212 16.36 -1.30 -1.37
N ASN A 213 17.34 -1.28 -2.28
CA ASN A 213 18.63 -1.96 -2.06
C ASN A 213 19.45 -1.41 -0.88
N LYS A 214 19.12 -0.20 -0.41
CA LYS A 214 19.69 0.41 0.80
C LYS A 214 18.82 0.18 2.04
N GLY A 215 17.68 -0.49 1.89
CA GLY A 215 16.68 -0.63 2.93
C GLY A 215 16.00 0.69 3.30
N GLU A 216 15.85 1.61 2.35
CA GLU A 216 15.29 2.95 2.57
C GLU A 216 14.01 3.16 1.73
N PRO A 217 12.89 3.59 2.32
CA PRO A 217 11.74 4.05 1.57
C PRO A 217 12.10 5.22 0.63
N VAL A 218 11.60 5.18 -0.62
CA VAL A 218 11.94 6.18 -1.63
C VAL A 218 11.47 7.60 -1.28
N VAL A 219 10.49 7.72 -0.39
CA VAL A 219 10.01 9.02 0.12
C VAL A 219 11.05 9.82 0.88
N SER A 220 12.12 9.19 1.39
CA SER A 220 13.28 9.85 1.98
C SER A 220 14.08 10.64 0.94
N ASN A 221 14.00 10.27 -0.33
CA ASN A 221 14.68 10.95 -1.41
C ASN A 221 13.79 12.04 -2.02
N LYS A 222 14.11 13.31 -1.73
CA LYS A 222 13.35 14.48 -2.24
C LYS A 222 13.40 14.64 -3.76
N LYS A 223 14.37 14.01 -4.44
CA LYS A 223 14.54 14.09 -5.91
C LYS A 223 13.73 13.01 -6.65
N ALA A 224 13.28 11.96 -5.96
CA ALA A 224 12.57 10.84 -6.55
C ALA A 224 11.13 11.23 -6.94
N PRO A 225 10.73 11.14 -8.23
CA PRO A 225 9.36 11.38 -8.66
C PRO A 225 8.35 10.45 -7.97
N SER A 226 8.71 9.16 -7.80
CA SER A 226 7.90 8.19 -7.07
C SER A 226 7.73 8.56 -5.59
N GLY A 227 8.78 9.04 -4.94
CA GLY A 227 8.71 9.53 -3.56
C GLY A 227 7.74 10.71 -3.41
N LYS A 228 7.71 11.62 -4.40
CA LYS A 228 6.72 12.71 -4.45
C LYS A 228 5.30 12.16 -4.59
N ALA A 229 5.09 11.19 -5.48
CA ALA A 229 3.78 10.58 -5.69
C ALA A 229 3.23 9.94 -4.41
N TYR A 230 4.05 9.17 -3.66
CA TYR A 230 3.64 8.58 -2.39
C TYR A 230 3.30 9.62 -1.33
N ARG A 231 4.04 10.74 -1.23
CA ARG A 231 3.69 11.85 -0.33
C ARG A 231 2.36 12.51 -0.71
N GLU A 232 2.08 12.68 -2.00
CA GLU A 232 0.78 13.19 -2.47
C GLU A 232 -0.37 12.21 -2.18
N ILE A 233 -0.14 10.89 -2.30
CA ILE A 233 -1.11 9.84 -1.92
C ILE A 233 -1.40 9.93 -0.41
N ALA A 234 -0.38 10.01 0.45
CA ALA A 234 -0.55 10.14 1.90
C ALA A 234 -1.40 11.36 2.28
N LYS A 235 -1.17 12.51 1.64
CA LYS A 235 -1.95 13.72 1.87
C LYS A 235 -3.43 13.58 1.49
N ARG A 236 -3.74 12.85 0.40
CA ARG A 236 -5.14 12.54 0.04
C ARG A 236 -5.78 11.61 1.08
N ILE A 237 -5.05 10.62 1.59
CA ILE A 237 -5.54 9.76 2.67
C ILE A 237 -5.84 10.59 3.94
N LEU A 238 -5.07 11.64 4.20
CA LEU A 238 -5.32 12.59 5.29
C LEU A 238 -6.48 13.57 5.02
N GLY A 239 -7.15 13.46 3.87
CA GLY A 239 -8.30 14.29 3.50
C GLY A 239 -7.94 15.61 2.81
N GLU A 240 -6.67 15.81 2.42
CA GLU A 240 -6.31 17.00 1.64
C GLU A 240 -6.84 16.87 0.21
N ASN A 241 -7.53 17.91 -0.28
CA ASN A 241 -8.04 17.96 -1.65
C ASN A 241 -6.92 18.34 -2.63
N ILE A 242 -6.07 17.36 -2.95
CA ILE A 242 -4.96 17.52 -3.89
C ILE A 242 -5.31 16.76 -5.18
N GLU A 243 -5.24 17.45 -6.33
CA GLU A 243 -5.42 16.83 -7.64
C GLU A 243 -4.39 15.70 -7.87
N VAL A 244 -4.85 14.57 -8.46
CA VAL A 244 -3.96 13.46 -8.78
C VAL A 244 -3.00 13.87 -9.89
N SER A 245 -1.71 13.88 -9.58
CA SER A 245 -0.66 14.16 -10.55
C SER A 245 -0.43 12.92 -11.44
N ILE A 246 -0.70 13.05 -12.75
CA ILE A 246 -0.42 11.99 -13.73
C ILE A 246 0.95 12.24 -14.34
N PRO A 247 1.92 11.31 -14.21
CA PRO A 247 3.24 11.45 -14.79
C PRO A 247 3.17 11.71 -16.31
N GLY A 248 3.92 12.72 -16.77
CA GLY A 248 3.97 13.09 -18.20
C GLY A 248 2.83 13.97 -18.70
N ARG A 249 1.90 14.37 -17.84
CA ARG A 249 0.87 15.39 -18.13
C ARG A 249 1.16 16.67 -17.34
N GLU A 250 0.89 17.84 -17.96
CA GLU A 250 0.99 19.11 -17.25
C GLU A 250 -0.12 19.26 -16.21
N LYS A 251 0.20 19.84 -15.05
CA LYS A 251 -0.78 20.15 -14.01
C LYS A 251 -1.89 21.05 -14.59
N GLY A 252 -3.13 20.67 -14.38
CA GLY A 252 -4.29 21.42 -14.87
C GLY A 252 -4.86 20.96 -16.20
N PHE A 253 -4.30 19.94 -16.85
CA PHE A 253 -4.84 19.39 -18.10
C PHE A 253 -6.24 18.80 -17.91
N LEU A 254 -6.47 18.06 -16.84
CA LEU A 254 -7.80 17.51 -16.48
C LEU A 254 -8.80 18.61 -16.14
N ALA A 255 -8.38 19.67 -15.44
CA ALA A 255 -9.24 20.83 -15.18
C ALA A 255 -9.61 21.59 -16.48
N LYS A 256 -8.71 21.65 -17.44
CA LYS A 256 -8.98 22.20 -18.78
C LYS A 256 -9.96 21.33 -19.57
N LEU A 257 -9.81 20.00 -19.52
CA LEU A 257 -10.73 19.07 -20.20
C LEU A 257 -12.14 19.13 -19.59
N LYS A 258 -12.29 19.08 -18.26
CA LYS A 258 -13.59 19.24 -17.59
C LYS A 258 -14.28 20.55 -17.96
N ARG A 259 -13.54 21.67 -18.04
CA ARG A 259 -14.07 22.95 -18.51
C ARG A 259 -14.51 22.93 -19.98
N MET A 260 -13.80 22.20 -20.83
CA MET A 260 -14.09 22.13 -22.29
C MET A 260 -15.31 21.24 -22.59
N PHE A 261 -15.59 20.24 -21.77
CA PHE A 261 -16.72 19.31 -21.94
C PHE A 261 -17.91 19.60 -21.00
N GLY A 262 -17.89 20.72 -20.25
CA GLY A 262 -19.04 21.17 -19.43
C GLY A 262 -19.44 20.20 -18.29
N ILE A 263 -18.57 19.30 -17.89
CA ILE A 263 -18.79 18.38 -16.76
C ILE A 263 -18.42 19.11 -15.47
N LYS A 264 -19.45 19.34 -14.63
CA LYS A 264 -19.31 19.93 -13.29
C LYS A 264 -18.75 18.93 -12.31
#